data_63568bc8123aacffeb292b4f183327ae
#
_entry.id   63568bc8123aacffeb292b4f183327ae
#
_cell.length_a   1.000
_cell.length_b   1.000
_cell.length_c   1.000
_cell.angle_alpha   90.00
_cell.angle_beta   90.00
_cell.angle_gamma   90.00
#
_symmetry.space_group_name_H-M   'P 1'
#
loop_
_entity.id
_entity.type
_entity.pdbx_description
1 polymer ?
#
loop_
_entity_poly.entity_id
_entity_poly.type
_entity_poly.pdbx_seq_one_letter_code
_entity_poly.pdbx_strand_id
1 'polypeptide(L)'
;MAYKGIDIYLGASSMRTCLGDKAETLAAMRNGESGLRYSDEFAMHVGRAEVKMTDGYSRFESFVIEQIQNVVAESSIDLSSDDVQLVVSTTKGNIDYLALDCDNIIDKTFIDTSVQSVADYFKCKNTPIIISNACISGVSAFVVARWMLVTEKCKHVVVAGCDALCEFITSGFASFKSISERPCRPYDENRDGLTLGEAAAAIVLTTDESMADAAHIRLAGGAVSNDANHISGPSRTGDGLYFAISNAMNEAGVTREDIGFLNTHGTATRYNDEMESKAVAWAELTDKPLNSLKGYIGHTLGASGVVETIVCAEQIKQSYIFGTKGFTKSDTPHELTLSSDIQRFEKQCCVKTASGFGGCNAAIVLDNETTRQQDNKTISVVGEVVAEYSLPQSELPFAEFIRNEFKSFGESNMKFYKMSDMSKALYVAVAHLLNIESFDEIETSRRAIVLANKSASLDADIIHQEIINKHLPEGASPAAFVYTLANVAAGEICIRHKIQGDNTFFIENEDSGLSYQYAKSLIERDRADAVICGWCEYLKGKWNVNIKMLKR
;
A
#
# COMPACT_ATOMS: atom_id res chain seq x y z
N MET A 1 3.68 -14.52 -23.58
CA MET A 1 4.61 -15.35 -22.79
C MET A 1 3.81 -16.37 -22.00
N ALA A 2 4.26 -17.62 -21.88
CA ALA A 2 3.64 -18.55 -20.95
C ALA A 2 4.14 -18.19 -19.55
N TYR A 3 3.25 -17.79 -18.65
CA TYR A 3 3.61 -17.68 -17.24
C TYR A 3 3.74 -19.10 -16.68
N LYS A 4 4.97 -19.53 -16.45
CA LYS A 4 5.24 -20.78 -15.74
C LYS A 4 4.76 -20.60 -14.31
N GLY A 5 4.16 -21.63 -13.72
CA GLY A 5 3.90 -21.69 -12.30
C GLY A 5 5.23 -21.64 -11.53
N ILE A 6 5.72 -20.43 -11.26
CA ILE A 6 6.96 -20.21 -10.51
C ILE A 6 6.54 -20.04 -9.05
N ASP A 7 7.05 -20.93 -8.19
CA ASP A 7 6.91 -20.80 -6.75
C ASP A 7 7.79 -19.64 -6.24
N ILE A 8 7.21 -18.81 -5.41
CA ILE A 8 7.89 -17.69 -4.77
C ILE A 8 7.90 -17.93 -3.28
N TYR A 9 9.06 -18.19 -2.74
CA TYR A 9 9.27 -18.50 -1.34
C TYR A 9 9.57 -17.24 -0.52
N LEU A 10 9.12 -17.22 0.72
CA LEU A 10 9.55 -16.28 1.73
C LEU A 10 10.86 -16.80 2.34
N GLY A 11 11.86 -15.93 2.39
CA GLY A 11 13.17 -16.20 2.99
C GLY A 11 13.36 -15.46 4.32
N ALA A 12 14.59 -15.02 4.58
CA ALA A 12 14.95 -14.25 5.78
C ALA A 12 14.06 -13.00 5.93
N SER A 13 13.70 -12.68 7.16
CA SER A 13 12.85 -11.53 7.47
C SER A 13 13.20 -10.87 8.79
N SER A 14 13.13 -9.55 8.83
CA SER A 14 13.38 -8.72 10.00
C SER A 14 12.31 -7.66 10.15
N MET A 15 11.98 -7.29 11.38
CA MET A 15 11.12 -6.15 11.66
C MET A 15 11.50 -5.50 12.99
N ARG A 16 11.20 -4.22 13.11
CA ARG A 16 11.26 -3.42 14.32
C ARG A 16 9.94 -2.70 14.49
N THR A 17 9.31 -2.88 15.65
CA THR A 17 8.03 -2.26 16.02
C THR A 17 8.17 -1.59 17.39
N CYS A 18 7.09 -1.00 17.91
CA CYS A 18 7.04 -0.51 19.29
C CYS A 18 7.17 -1.62 20.36
N LEU A 19 7.13 -2.89 19.98
CA LEU A 19 7.34 -4.05 20.85
C LEU A 19 8.78 -4.60 20.76
N GLY A 20 9.65 -3.97 19.97
CA GLY A 20 11.04 -4.38 19.79
C GLY A 20 11.33 -5.02 18.44
N ASP A 21 12.30 -5.91 18.38
CA ASP A 21 12.65 -6.68 17.19
C ASP A 21 11.63 -7.78 16.87
N LYS A 22 11.88 -8.57 15.83
CA LYS A 22 10.97 -9.64 15.39
C LYS A 22 10.66 -10.63 16.51
N ALA A 23 11.67 -11.09 17.25
CA ALA A 23 11.49 -12.09 18.30
C ALA A 23 10.73 -11.51 19.50
N GLU A 24 11.08 -10.30 19.91
CA GLU A 24 10.41 -9.56 20.99
C GLU A 24 8.95 -9.25 20.64
N THR A 25 8.69 -8.78 19.42
CA THR A 25 7.34 -8.48 18.92
C THR A 25 6.45 -9.72 18.95
N LEU A 26 6.94 -10.86 18.43
CA LEU A 26 6.18 -12.12 18.42
C LEU A 26 5.94 -12.66 19.84
N ALA A 27 6.92 -12.54 20.73
CA ALA A 27 6.79 -12.94 22.14
C ALA A 27 5.74 -12.09 22.87
N ALA A 28 5.79 -10.77 22.71
CA ALA A 28 4.81 -9.85 23.29
C ALA A 28 3.38 -10.11 22.76
N MET A 29 3.22 -10.32 21.45
CA MET A 29 1.92 -10.67 20.87
C MET A 29 1.38 -12.00 21.42
N ARG A 30 2.26 -13.00 21.62
CA ARG A 30 1.90 -14.29 22.21
C ARG A 30 1.40 -14.13 23.66
N ASN A 31 1.99 -13.21 24.41
CA ASN A 31 1.60 -12.89 25.79
C ASN A 31 0.37 -11.94 25.83
N GLY A 32 -0.14 -11.50 24.69
CA GLY A 32 -1.23 -10.53 24.62
C GLY A 32 -0.82 -9.11 25.05
N GLU A 33 0.46 -8.78 24.98
CA GLU A 33 1.01 -7.47 25.35
C GLU A 33 0.92 -6.48 24.18
N SER A 34 0.49 -5.26 24.44
CA SER A 34 0.44 -4.17 23.47
C SER A 34 1.57 -3.17 23.69
N GLY A 35 2.18 -2.69 22.61
CA GLY A 35 3.20 -1.62 22.63
C GLY A 35 2.63 -0.21 22.56
N LEU A 36 1.29 -0.07 22.51
CA LEU A 36 0.66 1.25 22.41
C LEU A 36 0.73 1.99 23.74
N ARG A 37 1.29 3.20 23.75
CA ARG A 37 1.47 4.03 24.94
C ARG A 37 1.06 5.47 24.63
N TYR A 38 0.62 6.19 25.67
CA TYR A 38 0.39 7.63 25.54
C TYR A 38 1.72 8.35 25.31
N SER A 39 1.75 9.21 24.33
CA SER A 39 2.89 10.05 23.99
C SER A 39 2.56 11.51 24.30
N ASP A 40 3.33 12.13 25.19
CA ASP A 40 3.20 13.58 25.47
C ASP A 40 3.60 14.41 24.24
N GLU A 41 4.53 13.92 23.40
CA GLU A 41 4.96 14.56 22.15
C GLU A 41 3.80 14.75 21.18
N PHE A 42 2.93 13.74 21.04
CA PHE A 42 1.80 13.75 20.10
C PHE A 42 0.44 13.95 20.75
N ALA A 43 0.39 14.03 22.09
CA ALA A 43 -0.84 14.13 22.89
C ALA A 43 -1.88 13.03 22.56
N MET A 44 -1.43 11.82 22.22
CA MET A 44 -2.28 10.67 21.89
C MET A 44 -1.55 9.34 22.15
N HIS A 45 -2.30 8.23 22.14
CA HIS A 45 -1.68 6.91 22.17
C HIS A 45 -1.06 6.59 20.80
N VAL A 46 0.18 6.07 20.83
CA VAL A 46 0.92 5.67 19.62
C VAL A 46 1.78 4.42 19.88
N GLY A 47 2.16 3.75 18.81
CA GLY A 47 3.18 2.71 18.82
C GLY A 47 4.53 3.31 18.38
N ARG A 48 5.36 3.80 19.32
CA ARG A 48 6.68 4.38 19.03
C ARG A 48 7.77 3.32 19.11
N ALA A 49 8.57 3.17 18.05
CA ALA A 49 9.68 2.22 18.01
C ALA A 49 11.02 2.88 18.35
N GLU A 50 11.91 2.12 18.98
CA GLU A 50 13.30 2.52 19.12
C GLU A 50 14.05 2.26 17.80
N VAL A 51 14.70 3.28 17.26
CA VAL A 51 15.46 3.23 16.01
C VAL A 51 16.94 3.42 16.31
N LYS A 52 17.76 2.45 15.88
CA LYS A 52 19.21 2.58 15.91
C LYS A 52 19.65 3.50 14.77
N MET A 53 20.10 4.69 15.12
CA MET A 53 20.56 5.66 14.12
C MET A 53 21.84 5.19 13.43
N THR A 54 21.84 5.30 12.10
CA THR A 54 23.02 5.10 11.25
C THR A 54 23.63 6.48 10.97
N ASP A 55 24.93 6.62 11.19
CA ASP A 55 25.61 7.92 11.04
C ASP A 55 25.50 8.45 9.61
N GLY A 56 25.08 9.72 9.48
CA GLY A 56 24.85 10.40 8.21
C GLY A 56 23.48 10.12 7.55
N TYR A 57 22.65 9.26 8.13
CA TYR A 57 21.31 8.92 7.62
C TYR A 57 20.18 9.48 8.50
N SER A 58 19.03 9.72 7.88
CA SER A 58 17.83 10.15 8.59
C SER A 58 17.28 9.02 9.48
N ARG A 59 16.26 9.36 10.30
CA ARG A 59 15.55 8.37 11.10
C ARG A 59 14.85 7.32 10.24
N PHE A 60 14.14 7.75 9.19
CA PHE A 60 13.51 6.84 8.22
C PHE A 60 14.55 5.94 7.54
N GLU A 61 15.61 6.53 6.98
CA GLU A 61 16.68 5.78 6.30
C GLU A 61 17.36 4.77 7.23
N SER A 62 17.71 5.19 8.46
CA SER A 62 18.32 4.34 9.49
C SER A 62 17.42 3.15 9.84
N PHE A 63 16.12 3.39 9.92
CA PHE A 63 15.11 2.39 10.26
C PHE A 63 15.02 1.30 9.17
N VAL A 64 15.02 1.71 7.89
CA VAL A 64 15.04 0.79 6.74
C VAL A 64 16.38 0.05 6.64
N ILE A 65 17.50 0.76 6.79
CA ILE A 65 18.86 0.18 6.73
C ILE A 65 19.00 -0.94 7.75
N GLU A 66 18.57 -0.74 9.01
CA GLU A 66 18.65 -1.77 10.06
C GLU A 66 17.95 -3.07 9.63
N GLN A 67 16.76 -2.98 9.07
CA GLN A 67 16.00 -4.18 8.70
C GLN A 67 16.61 -4.90 7.50
N ILE A 68 17.08 -4.17 6.50
CA ILE A 68 17.76 -4.76 5.33
C ILE A 68 19.09 -5.39 5.75
N GLN A 69 19.87 -4.74 6.63
CA GLN A 69 21.12 -5.31 7.17
C GLN A 69 20.88 -6.66 7.85
N ASN A 70 19.84 -6.77 8.68
CA ASN A 70 19.49 -8.01 9.36
C ASN A 70 19.13 -9.11 8.36
N VAL A 71 18.33 -8.80 7.35
CA VAL A 71 17.94 -9.75 6.30
C VAL A 71 19.14 -10.21 5.48
N VAL A 72 20.04 -9.30 5.11
CA VAL A 72 21.29 -9.63 4.38
C VAL A 72 22.21 -10.50 5.24
N ALA A 73 22.29 -10.22 6.54
CA ALA A 73 23.12 -11.02 7.47
C ALA A 73 22.58 -12.45 7.68
N GLU A 74 21.26 -12.64 7.61
CA GLU A 74 20.58 -13.94 7.78
C GLU A 74 20.45 -14.73 6.47
N SER A 75 20.70 -14.11 5.33
CA SER A 75 20.58 -14.72 4.01
C SER A 75 21.90 -14.58 3.23
N SER A 76 21.99 -15.24 2.09
CA SER A 76 23.11 -15.06 1.13
C SER A 76 22.78 -14.02 0.05
N ILE A 77 21.83 -13.13 0.28
CA ILE A 77 21.41 -12.09 -0.68
C ILE A 77 22.51 -11.04 -0.84
N ASP A 78 22.88 -10.78 -2.08
CA ASP A 78 23.79 -9.71 -2.48
C ASP A 78 23.04 -8.66 -3.30
N LEU A 79 22.72 -7.52 -2.68
CA LEU A 79 22.00 -6.41 -3.32
C LEU A 79 22.79 -5.74 -4.46
N SER A 80 24.11 -6.02 -4.57
CA SER A 80 24.93 -5.56 -5.69
C SER A 80 24.81 -6.45 -6.94
N SER A 81 24.05 -7.54 -6.87
CA SER A 81 23.77 -8.43 -7.99
C SER A 81 22.63 -7.93 -8.87
N ASP A 82 22.74 -8.16 -10.19
CA ASP A 82 21.66 -7.90 -11.16
C ASP A 82 20.40 -8.76 -10.91
N ASP A 83 20.56 -9.92 -10.24
CA ASP A 83 19.48 -10.86 -9.92
C ASP A 83 18.63 -10.44 -8.70
N VAL A 84 19.01 -9.37 -7.99
CA VAL A 84 18.32 -8.90 -6.78
C VAL A 84 17.69 -7.53 -6.99
N GLN A 85 16.42 -7.41 -6.68
CA GLN A 85 15.69 -6.14 -6.72
C GLN A 85 15.31 -5.68 -5.30
N LEU A 86 15.52 -4.40 -4.99
CA LEU A 86 14.98 -3.76 -3.81
C LEU A 86 13.62 -3.12 -4.13
N VAL A 87 12.57 -3.46 -3.36
CA VAL A 87 11.24 -2.85 -3.43
C VAL A 87 10.94 -2.23 -2.07
N VAL A 88 10.66 -0.93 -2.05
CA VAL A 88 10.38 -0.19 -0.81
C VAL A 88 8.95 0.35 -0.80
N SER A 89 8.23 0.13 0.29
CA SER A 89 6.91 0.70 0.53
C SER A 89 6.97 1.76 1.62
N THR A 90 6.46 2.94 1.32
CA THR A 90 6.34 4.05 2.28
C THR A 90 5.27 5.03 1.83
N THR A 91 4.65 5.73 2.77
CA THR A 91 3.70 6.79 2.44
C THR A 91 4.38 8.15 2.36
N LYS A 92 5.49 8.36 3.10
CA LYS A 92 6.02 9.69 3.35
C LYS A 92 7.55 9.83 3.34
N GLY A 93 8.31 8.75 3.51
CA GLY A 93 9.77 8.86 3.61
C GLY A 93 10.21 9.83 4.71
N ASN A 94 11.07 10.79 4.36
CA ASN A 94 11.62 11.82 5.26
C ASN A 94 10.73 13.08 5.38
N ILE A 95 9.42 12.94 5.49
CA ILE A 95 8.49 14.09 5.49
C ILE A 95 8.71 15.05 6.66
N ASP A 96 9.27 14.58 7.78
CA ASP A 96 9.63 15.37 8.95
C ASP A 96 10.64 16.49 8.63
N TYR A 97 11.43 16.38 7.57
CA TYR A 97 12.32 17.45 7.12
C TYR A 97 11.58 18.71 6.66
N LEU A 98 10.32 18.63 6.25
CA LEU A 98 9.53 19.83 5.92
C LEU A 98 9.35 20.77 7.12
N ALA A 99 9.38 20.25 8.36
CA ALA A 99 9.25 21.04 9.57
C ALA A 99 10.52 21.85 9.90
N LEU A 100 11.69 21.49 9.35
CA LEU A 100 12.98 22.09 9.71
C LEU A 100 13.28 23.37 8.94
N ASP A 101 13.12 23.37 7.64
CA ASP A 101 13.25 24.55 6.74
C ASP A 101 12.80 24.16 5.33
N CYS A 102 11.76 24.83 4.83
CA CYS A 102 11.16 24.47 3.54
C CYS A 102 12.02 24.80 2.32
N ASP A 103 12.94 25.77 2.41
CA ASP A 103 13.61 26.28 1.22
C ASP A 103 14.86 25.45 0.82
N ASN A 104 15.62 24.93 1.81
CA ASN A 104 16.90 24.24 1.55
C ASN A 104 16.85 22.72 1.73
N ILE A 105 15.76 22.17 2.24
CA ILE A 105 15.65 20.75 2.62
C ILE A 105 14.70 19.97 1.70
N ILE A 106 14.02 20.64 0.79
CA ILE A 106 13.03 20.02 -0.12
C ILE A 106 13.60 18.78 -0.84
N ASP A 107 14.83 18.83 -1.31
CA ASP A 107 15.44 17.68 -2.00
C ASP A 107 15.51 16.42 -1.12
N LYS A 108 15.74 16.58 0.19
CA LYS A 108 15.79 15.48 1.15
C LYS A 108 14.41 14.92 1.52
N THR A 109 13.34 15.63 1.20
CA THR A 109 11.96 15.18 1.44
C THR A 109 11.41 14.34 0.29
N PHE A 110 12.06 14.32 -0.87
CA PHE A 110 11.68 13.41 -1.94
C PHE A 110 11.86 11.96 -1.50
N ILE A 111 10.82 11.15 -1.69
CA ILE A 111 10.84 9.73 -1.32
C ILE A 111 11.90 8.98 -2.13
N ASP A 112 12.05 9.28 -3.42
CA ASP A 112 13.06 8.67 -4.28
C ASP A 112 14.47 8.95 -3.78
N THR A 113 14.77 10.17 -3.36
CA THR A 113 16.07 10.55 -2.79
C THR A 113 16.38 9.78 -1.51
N SER A 114 15.40 9.66 -0.61
CA SER A 114 15.56 8.91 0.64
C SER A 114 15.81 7.43 0.38
N VAL A 115 15.03 6.82 -0.52
CA VAL A 115 15.16 5.39 -0.84
C VAL A 115 16.44 5.13 -1.66
N GLN A 116 16.83 6.05 -2.54
CA GLN A 116 18.10 5.94 -3.27
C GLN A 116 19.29 6.00 -2.30
N SER A 117 19.24 6.85 -1.27
CA SER A 117 20.25 6.90 -0.20
C SER A 117 20.42 5.54 0.51
N VAL A 118 19.31 4.85 0.79
CA VAL A 118 19.34 3.48 1.33
C VAL A 118 19.93 2.49 0.32
N ALA A 119 19.54 2.56 -0.96
CA ALA A 119 20.07 1.70 -2.01
C ALA A 119 21.58 1.89 -2.21
N ASP A 120 22.06 3.13 -2.13
CA ASP A 120 23.48 3.46 -2.23
C ASP A 120 24.28 2.90 -1.04
N TYR A 121 23.72 2.91 0.18
CA TYR A 121 24.33 2.29 1.35
C TYR A 121 24.64 0.81 1.10
N PHE A 122 23.73 0.07 0.48
CA PHE A 122 23.90 -1.34 0.14
C PHE A 122 24.57 -1.58 -1.21
N LYS A 123 24.91 -0.51 -1.94
CA LYS A 123 25.46 -0.58 -3.31
C LYS A 123 24.54 -1.37 -4.26
N CYS A 124 23.23 -1.18 -4.12
CA CYS A 124 22.26 -1.86 -4.96
C CYS A 124 22.58 -1.66 -6.44
N LYS A 125 22.59 -2.76 -7.19
CA LYS A 125 22.87 -2.72 -8.63
C LYS A 125 21.69 -2.15 -9.41
N ASN A 126 20.50 -2.60 -9.03
CA ASN A 126 19.25 -2.16 -9.66
C ASN A 126 18.67 -0.94 -8.95
N THR A 127 18.10 -0.01 -9.70
CA THR A 127 17.34 1.12 -9.14
C THR A 127 16.21 0.58 -8.26
N PRO A 128 16.05 1.07 -7.04
CA PRO A 128 14.98 0.60 -6.16
C PRO A 128 13.60 0.93 -6.74
N ILE A 129 12.65 0.04 -6.55
CA ILE A 129 11.24 0.25 -6.88
C ILE A 129 10.53 0.78 -5.65
N ILE A 130 9.78 1.87 -5.81
CA ILE A 130 9.12 2.53 -4.69
C ILE A 130 7.61 2.53 -4.91
N ILE A 131 6.87 2.01 -3.93
CA ILE A 131 5.42 1.93 -3.91
C ILE A 131 4.86 2.90 -2.86
N SER A 132 4.03 3.85 -3.30
CA SER A 132 3.35 4.79 -2.42
C SER A 132 1.84 4.79 -2.68
N ASN A 133 1.17 3.82 -2.09
CA ASN A 133 -0.27 3.52 -2.24
C ASN A 133 -1.01 3.61 -0.89
N ALA A 134 -0.80 4.71 -0.17
CA ALA A 134 -1.35 4.90 1.17
C ALA A 134 -1.09 3.66 2.06
N CYS A 135 -2.07 3.25 2.87
CA CYS A 135 -1.93 2.15 3.83
C CYS A 135 -1.74 0.76 3.18
N ILE A 136 -2.06 0.60 1.89
CA ILE A 136 -1.86 -0.67 1.19
C ILE A 136 -0.46 -0.83 0.59
N SER A 137 0.40 0.20 0.69
CA SER A 137 1.73 0.23 0.04
C SER A 137 2.53 -1.06 0.28
N GLY A 138 2.55 -1.56 1.52
CA GLY A 138 3.27 -2.78 1.87
C GLY A 138 2.73 -4.03 1.18
N VAL A 139 1.40 -4.22 1.12
CA VAL A 139 0.79 -5.36 0.41
C VAL A 139 0.96 -5.20 -1.10
N SER A 140 0.82 -3.98 -1.64
CA SER A 140 1.09 -3.68 -3.05
C SER A 140 2.54 -3.97 -3.44
N ALA A 141 3.50 -3.74 -2.53
CA ALA A 141 4.91 -4.09 -2.76
C ALA A 141 5.10 -5.60 -2.97
N PHE A 142 4.37 -6.46 -2.24
CA PHE A 142 4.37 -7.91 -2.48
C PHE A 142 3.76 -8.27 -3.84
N VAL A 143 2.67 -7.59 -4.25
CA VAL A 143 2.04 -7.82 -5.56
C VAL A 143 3.00 -7.46 -6.70
N VAL A 144 3.70 -6.33 -6.59
CA VAL A 144 4.71 -5.89 -7.57
C VAL A 144 5.94 -6.80 -7.53
N ALA A 145 6.44 -7.19 -6.35
CA ALA A 145 7.56 -8.12 -6.21
C ALA A 145 7.23 -9.49 -6.85
N ARG A 146 6.01 -10.00 -6.62
CA ARG A 146 5.52 -11.21 -7.28
C ARG A 146 5.55 -11.08 -8.80
N TRP A 147 5.07 -9.94 -9.34
CA TRP A 147 5.14 -9.66 -10.77
C TRP A 147 6.57 -9.72 -11.30
N MET A 148 7.53 -9.10 -10.60
CA MET A 148 8.94 -9.12 -11.00
C MET A 148 9.49 -10.55 -11.09
N LEU A 149 9.18 -11.38 -10.09
CA LEU A 149 9.67 -12.75 -9.99
C LEU A 149 9.01 -13.68 -11.03
N VAL A 150 7.68 -13.63 -11.20
CA VAL A 150 6.98 -14.48 -12.19
C VAL A 150 7.28 -14.08 -13.64
N THR A 151 7.73 -12.85 -13.89
CA THR A 151 8.17 -12.38 -15.21
C THR A 151 9.68 -12.53 -15.41
N GLU A 152 10.37 -13.20 -14.49
CA GLU A 152 11.81 -13.50 -14.54
C GLU A 152 12.68 -12.24 -14.74
N LYS A 153 12.23 -11.08 -14.22
CA LYS A 153 13.02 -9.83 -14.23
C LYS A 153 14.18 -9.86 -13.24
N CYS A 154 14.02 -10.64 -12.19
CA CYS A 154 15.03 -10.94 -11.17
C CYS A 154 14.71 -12.29 -10.54
N LYS A 155 15.64 -12.84 -9.75
CA LYS A 155 15.46 -14.09 -9.01
C LYS A 155 15.07 -13.86 -7.56
N HIS A 156 15.45 -12.71 -7.03
CA HIS A 156 15.23 -12.36 -5.64
C HIS A 156 14.74 -10.92 -5.53
N VAL A 157 13.84 -10.69 -4.58
CA VAL A 157 13.37 -9.35 -4.22
C VAL A 157 13.50 -9.17 -2.71
N VAL A 158 14.13 -8.09 -2.30
CA VAL A 158 14.04 -7.63 -0.91
C VAL A 158 12.90 -6.62 -0.85
N VAL A 159 11.80 -6.99 -0.19
CA VAL A 159 10.70 -6.07 0.09
C VAL A 159 10.94 -5.43 1.44
N ALA A 160 11.06 -4.11 1.48
CA ALA A 160 11.17 -3.33 2.70
C ALA A 160 9.98 -2.37 2.84
N GLY A 161 9.49 -2.18 4.07
CA GLY A 161 8.42 -1.22 4.34
C GLY A 161 8.74 -0.40 5.57
N CYS A 162 8.53 0.92 5.50
CA CYS A 162 8.78 1.82 6.62
C CYS A 162 7.92 3.07 6.53
N ASP A 163 7.39 3.47 7.69
CA ASP A 163 6.98 4.84 7.95
C ASP A 163 7.31 5.18 9.40
N ALA A 164 7.86 6.38 9.62
CA ALA A 164 8.20 6.92 10.92
C ALA A 164 7.17 7.97 11.36
N LEU A 165 6.76 7.95 12.63
CA LEU A 165 5.81 8.93 13.15
C LEU A 165 6.48 10.30 13.37
N CYS A 166 5.75 11.34 12.94
CA CYS A 166 6.08 12.74 13.15
C CYS A 166 4.80 13.58 13.25
N GLU A 167 4.92 14.84 13.63
CA GLU A 167 3.78 15.75 13.79
C GLU A 167 2.95 15.90 12.50
N PHE A 168 3.58 15.89 11.34
CA PHE A 168 2.91 15.93 10.03
C PHE A 168 1.84 14.83 9.92
N ILE A 169 2.19 13.61 10.28
CA ILE A 169 1.31 12.43 10.19
C ILE A 169 0.25 12.49 11.30
N THR A 170 0.67 12.71 12.54
CA THR A 170 -0.23 12.63 13.70
C THR A 170 -1.27 13.73 13.67
N SER A 171 -0.91 14.98 13.33
CA SER A 171 -1.85 16.08 13.19
C SER A 171 -2.82 15.87 12.02
N GLY A 172 -2.33 15.33 10.91
CA GLY A 172 -3.15 14.98 9.74
C GLY A 172 -4.25 13.99 10.10
N PHE A 173 -3.91 12.85 10.72
CA PHE A 173 -4.89 11.86 11.16
C PHE A 173 -5.83 12.39 12.27
N ALA A 174 -5.31 13.18 13.20
CA ALA A 174 -6.14 13.81 14.24
C ALA A 174 -7.23 14.71 13.65
N SER A 175 -6.96 15.39 12.53
CA SER A 175 -7.92 16.25 11.84
C SER A 175 -9.18 15.51 11.39
N PHE A 176 -9.08 14.21 11.09
CA PHE A 176 -10.23 13.36 10.72
C PHE A 176 -11.11 12.96 11.91
N LYS A 177 -10.71 13.24 13.16
CA LYS A 177 -11.38 12.77 14.37
C LYS A 177 -11.59 11.25 14.37
N SER A 178 -10.62 10.53 13.83
CA SER A 178 -10.63 9.07 13.70
C SER A 178 -9.55 8.39 14.56
N ILE A 179 -8.86 9.18 15.39
CA ILE A 179 -7.89 8.67 16.38
C ILE A 179 -8.65 8.25 17.63
N SER A 180 -8.34 7.06 18.13
CA SER A 180 -8.88 6.55 19.38
C SER A 180 -8.28 7.28 20.59
N GLU A 181 -9.11 7.58 21.58
CA GLU A 181 -8.65 8.13 22.86
C GLU A 181 -7.83 7.14 23.70
N ARG A 182 -7.95 5.85 23.41
CA ARG A 182 -7.29 4.71 24.05
C ARG A 182 -6.60 3.84 22.99
N PRO A 183 -5.79 2.84 23.35
CA PRO A 183 -5.32 1.84 22.39
C PRO A 183 -6.48 1.26 21.58
N CYS A 184 -6.34 1.25 20.27
CA CYS A 184 -7.39 0.86 19.34
C CYS A 184 -7.86 -0.59 19.54
N ARG A 185 -9.13 -0.86 19.19
CA ARG A 185 -9.84 -2.12 19.41
C ARG A 185 -10.48 -2.59 18.09
N PRO A 186 -9.72 -3.20 17.20
CA PRO A 186 -10.28 -3.63 15.93
C PRO A 186 -11.51 -4.52 16.11
N TYR A 187 -12.57 -4.22 15.36
CA TYR A 187 -13.86 -4.92 15.33
C TYR A 187 -14.71 -4.87 16.61
N ASP A 188 -14.21 -4.32 17.70
CA ASP A 188 -14.95 -4.25 18.97
C ASP A 188 -16.14 -3.28 18.87
N GLU A 189 -17.25 -3.60 19.56
CA GLU A 189 -18.44 -2.75 19.60
C GLU A 189 -18.17 -1.36 20.20
N ASN A 190 -17.13 -1.24 21.04
CA ASN A 190 -16.69 0.01 21.67
C ASN A 190 -15.49 0.65 20.96
N ARG A 191 -15.23 0.28 19.69
CA ARG A 191 -14.18 0.92 18.90
C ARG A 191 -14.54 2.38 18.60
N ASP A 192 -13.57 3.26 18.74
CA ASP A 192 -13.74 4.71 18.61
C ASP A 192 -12.75 5.35 17.64
N GLY A 193 -11.82 4.56 17.06
CA GLY A 193 -10.85 5.05 16.11
C GLY A 193 -9.58 4.22 16.08
N LEU A 194 -8.67 4.61 15.21
CA LEU A 194 -7.36 3.97 15.06
C LEU A 194 -6.36 4.52 16.06
N THR A 195 -5.30 3.76 16.30
CA THR A 195 -4.08 4.23 16.95
C THR A 195 -2.94 4.14 15.94
N LEU A 196 -2.17 5.21 15.78
CA LEU A 196 -1.01 5.23 14.88
C LEU A 196 0.16 4.47 15.49
N GLY A 197 0.95 3.87 14.62
CA GLY A 197 2.22 3.24 14.96
C GLY A 197 3.28 3.53 13.91
N GLU A 198 4.53 3.27 14.24
CA GLU A 198 5.63 3.26 13.31
C GLU A 198 6.33 1.90 13.34
N ALA A 199 6.87 1.53 12.23
CA ALA A 199 7.66 0.31 12.09
C ALA A 199 8.54 0.37 10.84
N ALA A 200 9.56 -0.48 10.84
CA ALA A 200 10.23 -0.90 9.63
C ALA A 200 10.33 -2.43 9.59
N ALA A 201 10.27 -2.98 8.39
CA ALA A 201 10.43 -4.40 8.17
C ALA A 201 11.07 -4.66 6.81
N ALA A 202 11.76 -5.79 6.67
CA ALA A 202 12.28 -6.29 5.41
C ALA A 202 12.13 -7.81 5.33
N ILE A 203 11.93 -8.32 4.12
CA ILE A 203 11.79 -9.75 3.85
C ILE A 203 12.33 -10.08 2.46
N VAL A 204 12.98 -11.23 2.32
CA VAL A 204 13.38 -11.80 1.03
C VAL A 204 12.22 -12.57 0.42
N LEU A 205 11.97 -12.32 -0.86
CA LEU A 205 11.18 -13.18 -1.73
C LEU A 205 12.12 -13.79 -2.77
N THR A 206 12.01 -15.08 -3.03
CA THR A 206 12.94 -15.79 -3.90
C THR A 206 12.26 -16.89 -4.71
N THR A 207 12.76 -17.12 -5.92
CA THR A 207 12.41 -18.30 -6.73
C THR A 207 13.36 -19.49 -6.48
N ASP A 208 14.39 -19.30 -5.65
CA ASP A 208 15.31 -20.35 -5.24
C ASP A 208 14.84 -20.99 -3.92
N GLU A 209 14.34 -22.22 -4.01
CA GLU A 209 13.82 -22.96 -2.86
C GLU A 209 14.88 -23.15 -1.75
N SER A 210 16.18 -23.21 -2.10
CA SER A 210 17.26 -23.36 -1.12
C SER A 210 17.41 -22.15 -0.18
N MET A 211 16.84 -21.01 -0.55
CA MET A 211 16.82 -19.78 0.23
C MET A 211 15.48 -19.56 0.96
N ALA A 212 14.52 -20.48 0.80
CA ALA A 212 13.27 -20.46 1.51
C ALA A 212 13.49 -20.58 3.02
N ASP A 213 12.55 -20.07 3.79
CA ASP A 213 12.51 -20.38 5.22
C ASP A 213 12.23 -21.89 5.47
N ALA A 214 12.49 -22.36 6.68
CA ALA A 214 12.34 -23.77 7.03
C ALA A 214 10.91 -24.34 6.85
N ALA A 215 9.90 -23.48 6.74
CA ALA A 215 8.51 -23.87 6.54
C ALA A 215 8.09 -23.80 5.06
N HIS A 216 8.97 -23.40 4.16
CA HIS A 216 8.73 -23.24 2.73
C HIS A 216 7.45 -22.45 2.41
N ILE A 217 7.21 -21.35 3.15
CA ILE A 217 6.04 -20.50 2.93
C ILE A 217 6.20 -19.78 1.60
N ARG A 218 5.11 -19.75 0.81
CA ARG A 218 5.08 -19.14 -0.51
C ARG A 218 4.16 -17.93 -0.54
N LEU A 219 4.51 -16.96 -1.38
CA LEU A 219 3.61 -15.93 -1.86
C LEU A 219 2.85 -16.48 -3.07
N ALA A 220 1.72 -17.12 -2.83
CA ALA A 220 0.97 -17.86 -3.84
C ALA A 220 0.18 -16.95 -4.80
N GLY A 221 -0.35 -15.84 -4.32
CA GLY A 221 -1.13 -14.91 -5.14
C GLY A 221 -1.18 -13.51 -4.55
N GLY A 222 -1.62 -12.54 -5.36
CA GLY A 222 -1.80 -11.17 -4.90
C GLY A 222 -2.56 -10.29 -5.88
N ALA A 223 -3.32 -9.32 -5.36
CA ALA A 223 -4.11 -8.40 -6.16
C ALA A 223 -4.30 -7.05 -5.49
N VAL A 224 -4.43 -6.03 -6.31
CA VAL A 224 -4.84 -4.67 -5.94
C VAL A 224 -6.19 -4.36 -6.60
N SER A 225 -7.02 -3.56 -5.95
CA SER A 225 -8.32 -3.10 -6.45
C SER A 225 -8.68 -1.74 -5.88
N ASN A 226 -9.77 -1.14 -6.36
CA ASN A 226 -10.28 0.13 -5.84
C ASN A 226 -11.78 0.05 -5.56
N ASP A 227 -12.23 0.74 -4.52
CA ASP A 227 -13.65 0.90 -4.18
C ASP A 227 -14.43 1.74 -5.20
N ALA A 228 -13.74 2.64 -5.90
CA ALA A 228 -14.33 3.64 -6.79
C ALA A 228 -15.52 4.42 -6.15
N ASN A 229 -15.42 4.71 -4.84
CA ASN A 229 -16.50 5.29 -4.04
C ASN A 229 -16.12 6.63 -3.40
N HIS A 230 -15.10 6.68 -2.55
CA HIS A 230 -14.69 7.88 -1.81
C HIS A 230 -13.18 7.88 -1.55
N ILE A 231 -12.55 9.09 -1.52
CA ILE A 231 -11.08 9.19 -1.37
C ILE A 231 -10.56 8.97 0.06
N SER A 232 -11.39 9.21 1.08
CA SER A 232 -10.97 9.06 2.49
C SER A 232 -11.87 8.15 3.32
N GLY A 233 -12.92 7.62 2.74
CA GLY A 233 -13.82 6.68 3.39
C GLY A 233 -13.90 5.36 2.62
N PRO A 234 -14.07 4.23 3.30
CA PRO A 234 -14.21 2.93 2.66
C PRO A 234 -15.54 2.84 1.90
N SER A 235 -15.64 1.87 1.00
CA SER A 235 -16.89 1.49 0.33
C SER A 235 -17.98 1.13 1.36
N ARG A 236 -19.22 1.40 1.02
CA ARG A 236 -20.35 0.95 1.85
C ARG A 236 -20.71 -0.51 1.61
N THR A 237 -20.28 -1.08 0.50
CA THR A 237 -20.60 -2.44 0.04
C THR A 237 -19.50 -3.44 0.32
N GLY A 238 -18.23 -3.03 0.35
CA GLY A 238 -17.07 -3.90 0.51
C GLY A 238 -16.64 -4.60 -0.78
N ASP A 239 -17.24 -4.23 -1.92
CA ASP A 239 -16.97 -4.84 -3.23
C ASP A 239 -15.51 -4.67 -3.67
N GLY A 240 -14.90 -3.50 -3.48
CA GLY A 240 -13.50 -3.30 -3.81
C GLY A 240 -12.58 -4.29 -3.09
N LEU A 241 -12.66 -4.38 -1.78
CA LEU A 241 -11.86 -5.35 -1.03
C LEU A 241 -12.18 -6.81 -1.39
N TYR A 242 -13.45 -7.13 -1.65
CA TYR A 242 -13.84 -8.45 -2.16
C TYR A 242 -13.13 -8.78 -3.48
N PHE A 243 -13.03 -7.83 -4.43
CA PHE A 243 -12.29 -8.05 -5.67
C PHE A 243 -10.80 -8.32 -5.41
N ALA A 244 -10.16 -7.61 -4.47
CA ALA A 244 -8.78 -7.91 -4.09
C ALA A 244 -8.63 -9.33 -3.54
N ILE A 245 -9.48 -9.74 -2.60
CA ILE A 245 -9.49 -11.10 -2.01
C ILE A 245 -9.71 -12.16 -3.09
N SER A 246 -10.78 -12.02 -3.87
CA SER A 246 -11.15 -13.00 -4.89
C SER A 246 -10.06 -13.15 -5.95
N ASN A 247 -9.51 -12.04 -6.43
CA ASN A 247 -8.44 -12.05 -7.42
C ASN A 247 -7.14 -12.65 -6.88
N ALA A 248 -6.77 -12.37 -5.62
CA ALA A 248 -5.59 -12.96 -4.99
C ALA A 248 -5.75 -14.48 -4.81
N MET A 249 -6.93 -14.94 -4.36
CA MET A 249 -7.26 -16.36 -4.25
C MET A 249 -7.27 -17.06 -5.61
N ASN A 250 -7.85 -16.44 -6.63
CA ASN A 250 -7.87 -16.98 -8.00
C ASN A 250 -6.44 -17.11 -8.57
N GLU A 251 -5.57 -16.13 -8.35
CA GLU A 251 -4.17 -16.21 -8.78
C GLU A 251 -3.42 -17.32 -8.03
N ALA A 252 -3.70 -17.50 -6.75
CA ALA A 252 -3.12 -18.57 -5.93
C ALA A 252 -3.68 -19.97 -6.28
N GLY A 253 -4.79 -20.05 -7.02
CA GLY A 253 -5.49 -21.30 -7.27
C GLY A 253 -6.09 -21.93 -6.01
N VAL A 254 -6.51 -21.10 -5.04
CA VAL A 254 -7.09 -21.55 -3.77
C VAL A 254 -8.58 -21.27 -3.70
N THR A 255 -9.30 -22.12 -2.98
CA THR A 255 -10.72 -21.99 -2.68
C THR A 255 -10.90 -21.63 -1.19
N ARG A 256 -12.15 -21.35 -0.76
CA ARG A 256 -12.42 -21.10 0.67
C ARG A 256 -12.04 -22.26 1.59
N GLU A 257 -12.14 -23.49 1.10
CA GLU A 257 -11.81 -24.70 1.85
C GLU A 257 -10.33 -24.81 2.19
N ASP A 258 -9.49 -24.14 1.40
CA ASP A 258 -8.05 -24.12 1.58
C ASP A 258 -7.61 -23.07 2.61
N ILE A 259 -8.43 -22.05 2.85
CA ILE A 259 -8.08 -20.93 3.74
C ILE A 259 -8.16 -21.39 5.22
N GLY A 260 -7.05 -21.21 5.91
CA GLY A 260 -6.93 -21.48 7.35
C GLY A 260 -7.30 -20.28 8.20
N PHE A 261 -6.88 -19.07 7.80
CA PHE A 261 -7.20 -17.84 8.52
C PHE A 261 -7.08 -16.60 7.64
N LEU A 262 -7.58 -15.48 8.17
CA LEU A 262 -7.40 -14.15 7.58
C LEU A 262 -6.64 -13.25 8.55
N ASN A 263 -5.74 -12.44 8.00
CA ASN A 263 -5.23 -11.25 8.68
C ASN A 263 -5.74 -10.02 7.94
N THR A 264 -6.61 -9.26 8.58
CA THR A 264 -7.31 -8.14 7.98
C THR A 264 -6.68 -6.80 8.33
N HIS A 265 -7.09 -5.76 7.61
CA HIS A 265 -6.61 -4.40 7.88
C HIS A 265 -7.02 -3.95 9.28
N GLY A 266 -8.31 -4.08 9.64
CA GLY A 266 -8.84 -3.92 11.00
C GLY A 266 -8.32 -2.71 11.75
N THR A 267 -8.77 -1.50 11.40
CA THR A 267 -8.24 -0.24 11.94
C THR A 267 -8.93 0.22 13.23
N ALA A 268 -9.96 -0.48 13.70
CA ALA A 268 -10.84 -0.03 14.77
C ALA A 268 -11.62 1.25 14.45
N THR A 269 -11.66 1.67 13.19
CA THR A 269 -12.60 2.69 12.74
C THR A 269 -13.90 2.02 12.32
N ARG A 270 -15.04 2.60 12.73
CA ARG A 270 -16.36 1.98 12.53
C ARG A 270 -16.59 1.59 11.08
N TYR A 271 -16.38 2.52 10.16
CA TYR A 271 -16.70 2.30 8.74
C TYR A 271 -15.77 1.28 8.05
N ASN A 272 -14.46 1.27 8.40
CA ASN A 272 -13.53 0.30 7.81
C ASN A 272 -13.87 -1.13 8.24
N ASP A 273 -14.05 -1.34 9.55
CA ASP A 273 -14.30 -2.68 10.09
C ASP A 273 -15.66 -3.23 9.61
N GLU A 274 -16.67 -2.35 9.44
CA GLU A 274 -17.93 -2.71 8.80
C GLU A 274 -17.76 -3.08 7.32
N MET A 275 -16.95 -2.34 6.57
CA MET A 275 -16.66 -2.62 5.16
C MET A 275 -15.95 -3.97 5.02
N GLU A 276 -14.92 -4.21 5.84
CA GLU A 276 -14.16 -5.46 5.81
C GLU A 276 -15.06 -6.66 6.14
N SER A 277 -15.99 -6.55 7.12
CA SER A 277 -16.91 -7.62 7.44
C SER A 277 -17.80 -8.01 6.26
N LYS A 278 -18.22 -7.04 5.45
CA LYS A 278 -18.98 -7.27 4.22
C LYS A 278 -18.14 -7.96 3.16
N ALA A 279 -16.91 -7.49 2.93
CA ALA A 279 -16.00 -8.09 1.95
C ALA A 279 -15.66 -9.55 2.30
N VAL A 280 -15.42 -9.85 3.58
CA VAL A 280 -15.17 -11.21 4.08
C VAL A 280 -16.41 -12.08 3.88
N ALA A 281 -17.62 -11.53 4.11
CA ALA A 281 -18.87 -12.26 3.88
C ALA A 281 -19.13 -12.53 2.39
N TRP A 282 -18.83 -11.58 1.52
CA TRP A 282 -18.90 -11.77 0.05
C TRP A 282 -17.92 -12.84 -0.45
N ALA A 283 -16.75 -12.93 0.20
CA ALA A 283 -15.76 -13.99 -0.08
C ALA A 283 -16.12 -15.35 0.57
N GLU A 284 -17.22 -15.42 1.30
CA GLU A 284 -17.67 -16.62 2.04
C GLU A 284 -16.65 -17.12 3.08
N LEU A 285 -15.91 -16.22 3.74
CA LEU A 285 -14.80 -16.53 4.65
C LEU A 285 -15.10 -16.16 6.12
N THR A 286 -16.37 -15.90 6.48
CA THR A 286 -16.75 -15.47 7.85
C THR A 286 -16.53 -16.54 8.93
N ASP A 287 -16.53 -17.81 8.54
CA ASP A 287 -16.27 -18.98 9.40
C ASP A 287 -14.78 -19.23 9.67
N LYS A 288 -13.88 -18.51 8.98
CA LYS A 288 -12.44 -18.67 9.17
C LYS A 288 -11.94 -17.80 10.32
N PRO A 289 -11.02 -18.30 11.17
CA PRO A 289 -10.36 -17.47 12.17
C PRO A 289 -9.77 -16.21 11.54
N LEU A 290 -9.98 -15.07 12.20
CA LEU A 290 -9.58 -13.78 11.68
C LEU A 290 -8.94 -12.94 12.78
N ASN A 291 -7.90 -12.19 12.45
CA ASN A 291 -7.32 -11.22 13.36
C ASN A 291 -6.92 -9.89 12.70
N SER A 292 -6.76 -8.86 13.54
CA SER A 292 -6.01 -7.65 13.24
C SER A 292 -4.92 -7.45 14.29
N LEU A 293 -3.74 -7.01 13.83
CA LEU A 293 -2.57 -6.81 14.69
C LEU A 293 -2.45 -5.38 15.20
N LYS A 294 -3.32 -4.47 14.74
CA LYS A 294 -3.21 -3.03 15.06
C LYS A 294 -3.43 -2.70 16.54
N GLY A 295 -4.15 -3.53 17.28
CA GLY A 295 -4.26 -3.38 18.73
C GLY A 295 -2.95 -3.64 19.50
N TYR A 296 -1.96 -4.28 18.86
CA TYR A 296 -0.62 -4.51 19.43
C TYR A 296 0.37 -3.40 19.12
N ILE A 297 0.43 -2.98 17.84
CA ILE A 297 1.51 -2.13 17.30
C ILE A 297 1.02 -0.83 16.67
N GLY A 298 -0.29 -0.61 16.62
CA GLY A 298 -0.90 0.52 15.92
C GLY A 298 -0.93 0.33 14.41
N HIS A 299 -1.44 1.32 13.72
CA HIS A 299 -1.43 1.38 12.26
C HIS A 299 -0.10 1.95 11.78
N THR A 300 0.75 1.12 11.21
CA THR A 300 2.11 1.46 10.79
C THR A 300 2.20 1.90 9.32
N LEU A 301 1.09 2.41 8.78
CA LEU A 301 0.98 3.05 7.45
C LEU A 301 1.54 2.17 6.32
N GLY A 302 2.51 2.66 5.54
CA GLY A 302 3.13 1.92 4.44
C GLY A 302 3.95 0.71 4.87
N ALA A 303 4.37 0.63 6.13
CA ALA A 303 5.04 -0.54 6.71
C ALA A 303 4.07 -1.67 7.07
N SER A 304 2.77 -1.36 7.30
CA SER A 304 1.78 -2.31 7.84
C SER A 304 1.75 -3.63 7.06
N GLY A 305 1.69 -3.55 5.72
CA GLY A 305 1.63 -4.73 4.87
C GLY A 305 2.83 -5.66 5.04
N VAL A 306 4.04 -5.12 5.19
CA VAL A 306 5.26 -5.92 5.33
C VAL A 306 5.36 -6.54 6.72
N VAL A 307 5.16 -5.75 7.78
CA VAL A 307 5.16 -6.24 9.18
C VAL A 307 4.12 -7.35 9.37
N GLU A 308 2.88 -7.09 8.96
CA GLU A 308 1.77 -8.02 9.14
C GLU A 308 1.93 -9.30 8.31
N THR A 309 2.57 -9.22 7.11
CA THR A 309 2.92 -10.39 6.30
C THR A 309 3.96 -11.27 6.98
N ILE A 310 5.00 -10.69 7.60
CA ILE A 310 5.98 -11.43 8.38
C ILE A 310 5.29 -12.15 9.55
N VAL A 311 4.39 -11.47 10.26
CA VAL A 311 3.63 -12.10 11.35
C VAL A 311 2.73 -13.21 10.82
N CYS A 312 2.07 -13.04 9.65
CA CYS A 312 1.27 -14.11 9.03
C CYS A 312 2.12 -15.35 8.73
N ALA A 313 3.33 -15.17 8.18
CA ALA A 313 4.25 -16.28 7.94
C ALA A 313 4.61 -17.02 9.25
N GLU A 314 4.89 -16.30 10.33
CA GLU A 314 5.16 -16.89 11.64
C GLU A 314 3.93 -17.60 12.22
N GLN A 315 2.72 -17.09 12.02
CA GLN A 315 1.46 -17.74 12.41
C GLN A 315 1.24 -19.06 11.64
N ILE A 316 1.54 -19.10 10.33
CA ILE A 316 1.50 -20.32 9.53
C ILE A 316 2.44 -21.37 10.13
N LYS A 317 3.69 -21.02 10.44
CA LYS A 317 4.69 -21.92 11.06
C LYS A 317 4.21 -22.53 12.37
N GLN A 318 3.45 -21.77 13.14
CA GLN A 318 2.99 -22.17 14.48
C GLN A 318 1.60 -22.80 14.50
N SER A 319 0.87 -22.82 13.37
CA SER A 319 -0.51 -23.30 13.24
C SER A 319 -1.48 -22.65 14.23
N TYR A 320 -1.29 -21.37 14.53
CA TYR A 320 -2.22 -20.53 15.30
C TYR A 320 -2.12 -19.07 14.88
N ILE A 321 -3.20 -18.30 15.10
CA ILE A 321 -3.19 -16.84 14.99
C ILE A 321 -3.25 -16.20 16.37
N PHE A 322 -2.58 -15.04 16.50
CA PHE A 322 -2.73 -14.19 17.68
C PHE A 322 -4.16 -13.65 17.77
N GLY A 323 -4.65 -13.45 18.99
CA GLY A 323 -5.94 -12.81 19.20
C GLY A 323 -5.94 -11.35 18.70
N THR A 324 -7.10 -10.82 18.42
CA THR A 324 -7.29 -9.39 18.11
C THR A 324 -7.28 -8.61 19.42
N LYS A 325 -6.18 -7.89 19.68
CA LYS A 325 -6.00 -7.17 20.94
C LYS A 325 -7.05 -6.07 21.12
N GLY A 326 -7.70 -6.08 22.28
CA GLY A 326 -8.76 -5.14 22.63
C GLY A 326 -10.18 -5.59 22.21
N PHE A 327 -10.31 -6.69 21.47
CA PHE A 327 -11.59 -7.24 21.07
C PHE A 327 -12.30 -7.92 22.25
N THR A 328 -13.59 -7.68 22.39
CA THR A 328 -14.48 -8.37 23.33
C THR A 328 -15.74 -8.90 22.64
N LYS A 329 -16.41 -8.06 21.86
CA LYS A 329 -17.61 -8.39 21.11
C LYS A 329 -17.73 -7.49 19.89
N SER A 330 -18.19 -8.04 18.76
CA SER A 330 -18.41 -7.26 17.53
C SER A 330 -19.86 -6.76 17.40
N ASP A 331 -19.98 -5.59 16.75
CA ASP A 331 -21.24 -5.03 16.23
C ASP A 331 -21.19 -4.87 14.70
N THR A 332 -20.25 -5.52 14.02
CA THR A 332 -20.16 -5.46 12.56
C THR A 332 -21.38 -6.11 11.88
N PRO A 333 -21.73 -5.69 10.64
CA PRO A 333 -22.92 -6.19 9.93
C PRO A 333 -22.95 -7.71 9.72
N HIS A 334 -21.78 -8.33 9.62
CA HIS A 334 -21.62 -9.78 9.52
C HIS A 334 -20.80 -10.30 10.70
N GLU A 335 -21.25 -11.42 11.27
CA GLU A 335 -20.51 -12.10 12.31
C GLU A 335 -19.21 -12.68 11.73
N LEU A 336 -18.08 -12.38 12.39
CA LEU A 336 -16.74 -12.84 12.02
C LEU A 336 -16.18 -13.73 13.13
N THR A 337 -15.36 -14.69 12.76
CA THR A 337 -14.69 -15.59 13.72
C THR A 337 -13.48 -14.91 14.36
N LEU A 338 -13.76 -13.98 15.29
CA LEU A 338 -12.79 -13.17 16.04
C LEU A 338 -12.64 -13.67 17.47
N SER A 339 -11.44 -13.50 18.03
CA SER A 339 -11.15 -13.76 19.44
C SER A 339 -10.07 -12.81 19.96
N SER A 340 -10.10 -12.48 21.26
CA SER A 340 -8.98 -11.85 21.97
C SER A 340 -7.86 -12.84 22.32
N ASP A 341 -8.16 -14.13 22.27
CA ASP A 341 -7.22 -15.20 22.58
C ASP A 341 -6.65 -15.82 21.31
N ILE A 342 -5.56 -16.54 21.45
CA ILE A 342 -4.94 -17.33 20.38
C ILE A 342 -5.95 -18.36 19.85
N GLN A 343 -6.09 -18.42 18.53
CA GLN A 343 -6.93 -19.41 17.83
C GLN A 343 -6.06 -20.35 17.01
N ARG A 344 -6.41 -21.64 16.99
CA ARG A 344 -5.74 -22.61 16.12
C ARG A 344 -6.48 -22.74 14.80
N PHE A 345 -5.73 -23.10 13.76
CA PHE A 345 -6.27 -23.43 12.44
C PHE A 345 -5.60 -24.69 11.87
N GLU A 346 -6.24 -25.29 10.88
CA GLU A 346 -5.77 -26.57 10.30
C GLU A 346 -5.08 -26.37 8.94
N LYS A 347 -5.60 -25.49 8.11
CA LYS A 347 -5.10 -25.24 6.75
C LYS A 347 -4.01 -24.18 6.75
N GLN A 348 -2.85 -24.52 6.22
CA GLN A 348 -1.66 -23.66 6.21
C GLN A 348 -1.72 -22.62 5.07
N CYS A 349 -2.84 -21.93 4.95
CA CYS A 349 -3.07 -20.90 3.94
C CYS A 349 -3.73 -19.67 4.59
N CYS A 350 -3.19 -18.50 4.28
CA CYS A 350 -3.64 -17.23 4.84
C CYS A 350 -4.01 -16.25 3.72
N VAL A 351 -5.11 -15.52 3.91
CA VAL A 351 -5.40 -14.30 3.15
C VAL A 351 -5.06 -13.09 4.01
N LYS A 352 -4.10 -12.29 3.56
CA LYS A 352 -3.73 -11.01 4.18
C LYS A 352 -4.31 -9.86 3.38
N THR A 353 -5.08 -8.95 4.02
CA THR A 353 -5.71 -7.81 3.37
C THR A 353 -5.22 -6.46 3.88
N ALA A 354 -5.32 -5.45 3.05
CA ALA A 354 -5.12 -4.04 3.43
C ALA A 354 -6.09 -3.13 2.67
N SER A 355 -6.53 -2.06 3.31
CA SER A 355 -7.36 -1.00 2.71
C SER A 355 -6.76 0.37 3.03
N GLY A 356 -6.96 1.36 2.17
CA GLY A 356 -6.32 2.67 2.32
C GLY A 356 -7.08 3.83 1.71
N PHE A 357 -6.65 5.04 2.05
CA PHE A 357 -7.13 6.26 1.42
C PHE A 357 -6.89 6.24 -0.10
N GLY A 358 -7.77 6.89 -0.85
CA GLY A 358 -7.85 6.74 -2.31
C GLY A 358 -8.81 5.62 -2.72
N GLY A 359 -9.45 4.93 -1.75
CA GLY A 359 -10.32 3.78 -1.97
C GLY A 359 -9.57 2.52 -2.41
N CYS A 360 -8.27 2.48 -2.19
CA CYS A 360 -7.43 1.36 -2.61
C CYS A 360 -7.50 0.17 -1.64
N ASN A 361 -7.50 -1.05 -2.19
CA ASN A 361 -7.49 -2.31 -1.45
C ASN A 361 -6.44 -3.25 -2.04
N ALA A 362 -5.87 -4.10 -1.22
CA ALA A 362 -4.94 -5.14 -1.66
C ALA A 362 -5.11 -6.40 -0.82
N ALA A 363 -4.84 -7.54 -1.45
CA ALA A 363 -4.79 -8.83 -0.77
C ALA A 363 -3.65 -9.68 -1.32
N ILE A 364 -3.04 -10.49 -0.47
CA ILE A 364 -2.10 -11.54 -0.84
C ILE A 364 -2.50 -12.86 -0.19
N VAL A 365 -2.08 -13.94 -0.82
CA VAL A 365 -2.23 -15.31 -0.31
C VAL A 365 -0.86 -15.88 0.01
N LEU A 366 -0.71 -16.35 1.25
CA LEU A 366 0.45 -17.10 1.71
C LEU A 366 0.06 -18.55 1.97
N ASP A 367 0.84 -19.51 1.53
CA ASP A 367 0.64 -20.92 1.84
C ASP A 367 1.99 -21.67 1.99
N ASN A 368 1.93 -22.91 2.52
CA ASN A 368 3.07 -23.82 2.53
C ASN A 368 2.77 -25.17 1.83
N GLU A 369 1.70 -25.23 1.04
CA GLU A 369 1.30 -26.47 0.36
C GLU A 369 2.02 -26.61 -1.00
N THR A 370 3.02 -27.47 -1.08
CA THR A 370 3.86 -27.72 -2.28
C THR A 370 3.15 -28.48 -3.41
N THR A 371 1.93 -28.99 -3.20
CA THR A 371 1.25 -29.89 -4.15
C THR A 371 0.36 -29.17 -5.16
N ARG A 372 0.19 -27.86 -5.05
CA ARG A 372 -0.68 -27.12 -5.99
C ARG A 372 0.09 -26.78 -7.26
N GLN A 373 -0.27 -27.45 -8.35
CA GLN A 373 0.12 -27.01 -9.67
C GLN A 373 -0.62 -25.69 -9.99
N GLN A 374 0.12 -24.58 -10.02
CA GLN A 374 -0.41 -23.37 -10.64
C GLN A 374 -0.65 -23.68 -12.13
N ASP A 375 -1.87 -23.50 -12.59
CA ASP A 375 -2.21 -23.71 -14.01
C ASP A 375 -1.31 -22.82 -14.87
N ASN A 376 -0.53 -23.46 -15.75
CA ASN A 376 0.25 -22.80 -16.78
C ASN A 376 -0.71 -22.18 -17.81
N LYS A 377 -1.31 -21.03 -17.49
CA LYS A 377 -2.12 -20.29 -18.46
C LYS A 377 -1.18 -19.63 -19.47
N THR A 378 -1.13 -20.17 -20.68
CA THR A 378 -0.55 -19.47 -21.82
C THR A 378 -1.53 -18.39 -22.24
N ILE A 379 -1.32 -17.15 -21.81
CA ILE A 379 -2.10 -16.01 -22.27
C ILE A 379 -1.34 -15.40 -23.45
N SER A 380 -1.95 -15.45 -24.65
CA SER A 380 -1.39 -14.89 -25.89
C SER A 380 -1.84 -13.45 -26.15
N VAL A 381 -2.41 -12.79 -25.16
CA VAL A 381 -2.93 -11.43 -25.28
C VAL A 381 -1.82 -10.42 -25.05
N VAL A 382 -1.70 -9.45 -25.94
CA VAL A 382 -0.78 -8.32 -25.83
C VAL A 382 -1.60 -7.05 -25.67
N GLY A 383 -1.33 -6.29 -24.61
CA GLY A 383 -1.93 -4.97 -24.46
C GLY A 383 -1.36 -3.99 -25.47
N GLU A 384 -2.23 -3.33 -26.23
CA GLU A 384 -1.86 -2.32 -27.22
C GLU A 384 -2.20 -0.93 -26.71
N VAL A 385 -1.37 0.07 -27.05
CA VAL A 385 -1.67 1.48 -26.78
C VAL A 385 -2.70 1.94 -27.81
N VAL A 386 -3.91 2.26 -27.35
CA VAL A 386 -5.03 2.70 -28.22
C VAL A 386 -5.25 4.20 -28.19
N ALA A 387 -4.77 4.90 -27.15
CA ALA A 387 -4.82 6.35 -27.04
C ALA A 387 -3.67 6.87 -26.17
N GLU A 388 -3.24 8.09 -26.47
CA GLU A 388 -2.24 8.84 -25.70
C GLU A 388 -2.68 10.30 -25.57
N TYR A 389 -2.39 10.92 -24.43
CA TYR A 389 -2.63 12.34 -24.20
C TYR A 389 -1.56 12.94 -23.30
N SER A 390 -1.05 14.10 -23.71
CA SER A 390 -0.12 14.91 -22.91
C SER A 390 -0.78 16.25 -22.62
N LEU A 391 -0.85 16.61 -21.32
CA LEU A 391 -1.40 17.91 -20.92
C LEU A 391 -0.44 19.04 -21.39
N PRO A 392 -0.92 19.97 -22.23
CA PRO A 392 -0.04 20.97 -22.80
C PRO A 392 0.52 21.95 -21.76
N GLN A 393 1.70 22.49 -22.02
CA GLN A 393 2.22 23.64 -21.29
C GLN A 393 1.44 24.91 -21.65
N SER A 394 1.38 25.89 -20.75
CA SER A 394 0.63 27.12 -20.94
C SER A 394 1.42 28.33 -20.41
N GLU A 395 1.26 29.49 -21.05
CA GLU A 395 1.72 30.78 -20.55
C GLU A 395 0.88 31.29 -19.36
N LEU A 396 -0.35 30.77 -19.21
CA LEU A 396 -1.22 31.12 -18.10
C LEU A 396 -0.74 30.42 -16.81
N PRO A 397 -0.96 31.04 -15.64
CA PRO A 397 -0.79 30.34 -14.38
C PRO A 397 -1.61 29.06 -14.33
N PHE A 398 -1.05 27.98 -13.73
CA PHE A 398 -1.69 26.66 -13.72
C PHE A 398 -3.17 26.68 -13.30
N ALA A 399 -3.48 27.41 -12.23
CA ALA A 399 -4.86 27.48 -11.69
C ALA A 399 -5.86 28.11 -12.69
N GLU A 400 -5.42 29.01 -13.55
CA GLU A 400 -6.24 29.61 -14.61
C GLU A 400 -6.34 28.65 -15.80
N PHE A 401 -5.21 28.12 -16.25
CA PHE A 401 -5.13 27.16 -17.34
C PHE A 401 -6.03 25.95 -17.08
N ILE A 402 -5.85 25.25 -15.95
CA ILE A 402 -6.56 24.02 -15.66
C ILE A 402 -8.07 24.24 -15.45
N ARG A 403 -8.46 25.42 -14.97
CA ARG A 403 -9.87 25.81 -14.85
C ARG A 403 -10.52 26.03 -16.21
N ASN A 404 -9.79 26.63 -17.16
CA ASN A 404 -10.27 26.84 -18.52
C ASN A 404 -10.45 25.51 -19.24
N GLU A 405 -9.47 24.61 -19.12
CA GLU A 405 -9.56 23.25 -19.64
C GLU A 405 -10.79 22.51 -19.08
N PHE A 406 -10.95 22.54 -17.74
CA PHE A 406 -12.11 21.88 -17.09
C PHE A 406 -13.45 22.43 -17.61
N LYS A 407 -13.57 23.76 -17.78
CA LYS A 407 -14.79 24.39 -18.28
C LYS A 407 -15.10 24.02 -19.74
N SER A 408 -14.06 23.73 -20.53
CA SER A 408 -14.24 23.36 -21.96
C SER A 408 -15.05 22.07 -22.14
N PHE A 409 -15.06 21.18 -21.13
CA PHE A 409 -15.86 19.95 -21.16
C PHE A 409 -17.36 20.18 -20.89
N GLY A 410 -17.77 21.37 -20.45
CA GLY A 410 -19.15 21.67 -20.10
C GLY A 410 -19.65 20.92 -18.85
N GLU A 411 -18.75 20.39 -18.05
CA GLU A 411 -19.09 19.60 -16.86
C GLU A 411 -19.32 20.47 -15.63
N SER A 412 -20.18 19.99 -14.73
CA SER A 412 -20.48 20.57 -13.45
C SER A 412 -20.02 19.65 -12.32
N ASN A 413 -18.73 19.71 -11.94
CA ASN A 413 -18.19 18.96 -10.80
C ASN A 413 -17.58 19.91 -9.76
N MET A 414 -18.34 20.24 -8.71
CA MET A 414 -17.88 21.15 -7.65
C MET A 414 -16.70 20.59 -6.83
N LYS A 415 -16.49 19.26 -6.83
CA LYS A 415 -15.33 18.64 -6.15
C LYS A 415 -14.02 19.01 -6.84
N PHE A 416 -14.02 19.21 -8.15
CA PHE A 416 -12.83 19.59 -8.93
C PHE A 416 -12.08 20.78 -8.29
N TYR A 417 -12.82 21.80 -7.84
CA TYR A 417 -12.22 23.01 -7.26
C TYR A 417 -11.55 22.78 -5.89
N LYS A 418 -11.83 21.64 -5.24
CA LYS A 418 -11.26 21.26 -3.95
C LYS A 418 -10.11 20.25 -4.05
N MET A 419 -9.86 19.70 -5.24
CA MET A 419 -8.78 18.76 -5.50
C MET A 419 -7.41 19.44 -5.38
N SER A 420 -6.35 18.66 -5.09
CA SER A 420 -4.98 19.11 -5.28
C SER A 420 -4.70 19.43 -6.73
N ASP A 421 -3.66 20.22 -7.00
CA ASP A 421 -3.36 20.63 -8.37
C ASP A 421 -2.89 19.44 -9.23
N MET A 422 -2.15 18.49 -8.66
CA MET A 422 -1.85 17.21 -9.32
C MET A 422 -3.12 16.45 -9.71
N SER A 423 -4.08 16.33 -8.78
CA SER A 423 -5.36 15.67 -9.08
C SER A 423 -6.17 16.38 -10.16
N LYS A 424 -6.15 17.73 -10.19
CA LYS A 424 -6.80 18.52 -11.27
C LYS A 424 -6.14 18.29 -12.62
N ALA A 425 -4.79 18.26 -12.66
CA ALA A 425 -4.04 18.00 -13.88
C ALA A 425 -4.38 16.63 -14.46
N LEU A 426 -4.36 15.59 -13.62
CA LEU A 426 -4.72 14.24 -14.02
C LEU A 426 -6.18 14.13 -14.45
N TYR A 427 -7.10 14.76 -13.71
CA TYR A 427 -8.53 14.77 -14.02
C TYR A 427 -8.81 15.29 -15.43
N VAL A 428 -8.19 16.41 -15.80
CA VAL A 428 -8.33 17.02 -17.13
C VAL A 428 -7.67 16.13 -18.19
N ALA A 429 -6.47 15.64 -17.94
CA ALA A 429 -5.76 14.78 -18.89
C ALA A 429 -6.56 13.50 -19.19
N VAL A 430 -7.11 12.84 -18.16
CA VAL A 430 -7.94 11.63 -18.35
C VAL A 430 -9.24 11.95 -19.09
N ALA A 431 -9.86 13.10 -18.84
CA ALA A 431 -11.05 13.50 -19.59
C ALA A 431 -10.76 13.64 -21.11
N HIS A 432 -9.63 14.26 -21.47
CA HIS A 432 -9.19 14.33 -22.88
C HIS A 432 -8.87 12.93 -23.45
N LEU A 433 -8.15 12.09 -22.71
CA LEU A 433 -7.81 10.73 -23.13
C LEU A 433 -9.07 9.91 -23.43
N LEU A 434 -10.08 9.98 -22.56
CA LEU A 434 -11.35 9.26 -22.71
C LEU A 434 -12.24 9.81 -23.83
N ASN A 435 -12.06 11.05 -24.25
CA ASN A 435 -12.68 11.59 -25.45
C ASN A 435 -12.04 11.03 -26.75
N ILE A 436 -10.79 10.58 -26.70
CA ILE A 436 -10.13 9.91 -27.82
C ILE A 436 -10.57 8.45 -27.89
N GLU A 437 -10.54 7.75 -26.75
CA GLU A 437 -10.87 6.33 -26.65
C GLU A 437 -11.58 6.04 -25.32
N SER A 438 -12.86 5.60 -25.37
CA SER A 438 -13.64 5.25 -24.18
C SER A 438 -13.40 3.80 -23.75
N PHE A 439 -13.62 3.50 -22.46
CA PHE A 439 -13.67 2.13 -21.93
C PHE A 439 -15.03 1.80 -21.27
N ASP A 440 -16.08 2.55 -21.57
CA ASP A 440 -17.38 2.43 -20.90
C ASP A 440 -18.01 1.04 -21.01
N GLU A 441 -17.73 0.32 -22.12
CA GLU A 441 -18.22 -1.04 -22.35
C GLU A 441 -17.44 -2.12 -21.56
N ILE A 442 -16.29 -1.75 -20.95
CA ILE A 442 -15.47 -2.67 -20.16
C ILE A 442 -16.03 -2.73 -18.73
N GLU A 443 -16.12 -3.94 -18.17
CA GLU A 443 -16.55 -4.15 -16.79
C GLU A 443 -15.67 -3.35 -15.81
N THR A 444 -16.28 -2.74 -14.78
CA THR A 444 -15.60 -1.84 -13.85
C THR A 444 -14.44 -2.50 -13.10
N SER A 445 -14.58 -3.78 -12.76
CA SER A 445 -13.54 -4.60 -12.13
C SER A 445 -12.37 -4.94 -13.06
N ARG A 446 -12.55 -4.77 -14.38
CA ARG A 446 -11.55 -5.02 -15.43
C ARG A 446 -10.88 -3.73 -15.93
N ARG A 447 -11.26 -2.56 -15.39
CA ARG A 447 -10.60 -1.26 -15.62
C ARG A 447 -9.53 -1.06 -14.57
N ALA A 448 -8.33 -0.61 -14.98
CA ALA A 448 -7.21 -0.34 -14.06
C ALA A 448 -6.56 1.02 -14.33
N ILE A 449 -5.81 1.50 -13.36
CA ILE A 449 -5.00 2.72 -13.47
C ILE A 449 -3.64 2.50 -12.80
N VAL A 450 -2.55 2.81 -13.52
CA VAL A 450 -1.18 2.68 -13.02
C VAL A 450 -0.44 3.97 -13.31
N LEU A 451 -0.08 4.69 -12.28
CA LEU A 451 0.55 6.00 -12.40
C LEU A 451 1.91 6.05 -11.73
N ALA A 452 2.71 7.00 -12.15
CA ALA A 452 3.98 7.31 -11.54
C ALA A 452 4.26 8.82 -11.54
N ASN A 453 5.07 9.24 -10.59
CA ASN A 453 5.77 10.51 -10.60
C ASN A 453 7.02 10.46 -9.71
N LYS A 454 7.75 11.57 -9.66
CA LYS A 454 8.95 11.70 -8.83
C LYS A 454 8.66 12.35 -7.48
N SER A 455 7.81 13.36 -7.46
CA SER A 455 7.57 14.18 -6.26
C SER A 455 6.53 13.60 -5.30
N ALA A 456 5.96 12.43 -5.58
CA ALA A 456 4.83 11.90 -4.81
C ALA A 456 3.71 12.96 -4.68
N SER A 457 3.41 13.37 -3.46
CA SER A 457 2.43 14.41 -3.12
C SER A 457 3.07 15.68 -2.57
N LEU A 458 4.36 15.91 -2.81
CA LEU A 458 5.15 16.93 -2.11
C LEU A 458 4.55 18.34 -2.17
N ASP A 459 3.89 18.74 -3.28
CA ASP A 459 3.19 20.02 -3.36
C ASP A 459 2.07 20.15 -2.31
N ALA A 460 1.27 19.11 -2.14
CA ALA A 460 0.22 19.07 -1.12
C ALA A 460 0.81 18.92 0.30
N ASP A 461 1.94 18.23 0.42
CA ASP A 461 2.67 18.08 1.69
C ASP A 461 3.17 19.42 2.21
N ILE A 462 3.74 20.26 1.34
CA ILE A 462 4.17 21.63 1.67
C ILE A 462 2.97 22.44 2.19
N ILE A 463 1.84 22.41 1.50
CA ILE A 463 0.62 23.12 1.92
C ILE A 463 0.15 22.63 3.29
N HIS A 464 0.17 21.32 3.53
CA HIS A 464 -0.24 20.77 4.81
C HIS A 464 0.73 21.18 5.93
N GLN A 465 2.04 21.12 5.71
CA GLN A 465 3.04 21.55 6.68
C GLN A 465 2.92 23.05 7.01
N GLU A 466 2.63 23.89 6.02
CA GLU A 466 2.37 25.32 6.26
C GLU A 466 1.16 25.56 7.16
N ILE A 467 0.10 24.74 7.04
CA ILE A 467 -1.06 24.82 7.93
C ILE A 467 -0.66 24.47 9.37
N ILE A 468 0.15 23.41 9.54
CA ILE A 468 0.67 23.01 10.85
C ILE A 468 1.51 24.15 11.45
N ASN A 469 2.47 24.70 10.70
CA ASN A 469 3.38 25.76 11.16
C ASN A 469 2.67 27.05 11.57
N LYS A 470 1.50 27.32 11.01
CA LYS A 470 0.66 28.49 11.38
C LYS A 470 -0.05 28.32 12.72
N HIS A 471 -0.01 27.15 13.33
CA HIS A 471 -0.67 26.83 14.60
C HIS A 471 -2.12 27.35 14.67
N LEU A 472 -2.89 27.17 13.57
CA LEU A 472 -4.26 27.66 13.51
C LEU A 472 -5.12 26.97 14.58
N PRO A 473 -6.07 27.72 15.24
CA PRO A 473 -6.94 27.14 16.26
C PRO A 473 -7.78 25.95 15.75
N GLU A 474 -8.08 25.93 14.45
CA GLU A 474 -8.83 24.87 13.80
C GLU A 474 -7.96 23.60 13.58
N GLY A 475 -6.63 23.70 13.74
CA GLY A 475 -5.69 22.60 13.51
C GLY A 475 -5.51 22.25 12.03
N ALA A 476 -4.98 21.05 11.77
CA ALA A 476 -4.79 20.54 10.42
C ALA A 476 -6.14 20.29 9.71
N SER A 477 -6.16 20.47 8.38
CA SER A 477 -7.35 20.27 7.56
C SER A 477 -7.46 18.84 7.03
N PRO A 478 -8.54 18.08 7.28
CA PRO A 478 -8.75 16.75 6.69
C PRO A 478 -8.66 16.78 5.16
N ALA A 479 -9.22 17.83 4.54
CA ALA A 479 -9.22 18.00 3.10
C ALA A 479 -7.81 18.23 2.53
N ALA A 480 -6.94 18.96 3.25
CA ALA A 480 -5.55 19.13 2.85
C ALA A 480 -4.77 17.82 3.04
N PHE A 481 -4.92 17.17 4.19
CA PHE A 481 -4.17 15.96 4.51
C PHE A 481 -4.47 14.78 3.57
N VAL A 482 -5.71 14.58 3.12
CA VAL A 482 -6.02 13.44 2.22
C VAL A 482 -5.23 13.52 0.91
N TYR A 483 -4.99 14.73 0.39
CA TYR A 483 -4.20 14.93 -0.84
C TYR A 483 -2.70 14.84 -0.63
N THR A 484 -2.23 14.70 0.60
CA THR A 484 -0.81 14.41 0.86
C THR A 484 -0.43 12.95 0.53
N LEU A 485 -1.32 12.15 -0.03
CA LEU A 485 -1.09 10.78 -0.47
C LEU A 485 -1.10 10.74 -2.01
N ALA A 486 -0.01 10.31 -2.62
CA ALA A 486 0.18 10.35 -4.08
C ALA A 486 -0.93 9.60 -4.85
N ASN A 487 -1.34 8.44 -4.36
CA ASN A 487 -2.38 7.61 -4.97
C ASN A 487 -3.79 8.22 -4.93
N VAL A 488 -4.03 9.27 -4.15
CA VAL A 488 -5.35 9.93 -4.09
C VAL A 488 -5.72 10.57 -5.43
N ALA A 489 -4.75 11.04 -6.21
CA ALA A 489 -5.01 11.51 -7.57
C ALA A 489 -5.62 10.40 -8.45
N ALA A 490 -5.07 9.18 -8.39
CA ALA A 490 -5.66 8.00 -9.06
C ALA A 490 -7.05 7.67 -8.48
N GLY A 491 -7.22 7.78 -7.17
CA GLY A 491 -8.50 7.56 -6.49
C GLY A 491 -9.63 8.45 -7.00
N GLU A 492 -9.37 9.73 -7.26
CA GLU A 492 -10.36 10.65 -7.86
C GLU A 492 -10.79 10.20 -9.26
N ILE A 493 -9.86 9.67 -10.06
CA ILE A 493 -10.16 9.10 -11.38
C ILE A 493 -10.96 7.81 -11.24
N CYS A 494 -10.58 6.94 -10.31
CA CYS A 494 -11.30 5.69 -10.02
C CYS A 494 -12.77 5.97 -9.67
N ILE A 495 -13.02 6.95 -8.80
CA ILE A 495 -14.38 7.34 -8.40
C ILE A 495 -15.20 7.82 -9.59
N ARG A 496 -14.62 8.70 -10.40
CA ARG A 496 -15.31 9.31 -11.54
C ARG A 496 -15.66 8.28 -12.61
N HIS A 497 -14.71 7.42 -12.97
CA HIS A 497 -14.80 6.54 -14.11
C HIS A 497 -15.06 5.07 -13.73
N LYS A 498 -15.38 4.83 -12.45
CA LYS A 498 -15.68 3.49 -11.92
C LYS A 498 -14.60 2.48 -12.27
N ILE A 499 -13.35 2.82 -11.95
CA ILE A 499 -12.22 1.91 -12.09
C ILE A 499 -12.09 1.15 -10.76
N GLN A 500 -12.43 -0.16 -10.78
CA GLN A 500 -12.42 -1.02 -9.60
C GLN A 500 -11.33 -2.09 -9.63
N GLY A 501 -10.57 -2.19 -10.72
CA GLY A 501 -9.37 -3.04 -10.80
C GLY A 501 -8.15 -2.42 -10.15
N ASP A 502 -6.96 -2.81 -10.62
CA ASP A 502 -5.67 -2.37 -10.07
C ASP A 502 -5.52 -0.84 -10.11
N ASN A 503 -4.96 -0.27 -9.02
CA ASN A 503 -4.63 1.14 -8.92
C ASN A 503 -3.29 1.32 -8.21
N THR A 504 -2.22 1.06 -8.88
CA THR A 504 -0.87 1.14 -8.32
C THR A 504 -0.22 2.48 -8.64
N PHE A 505 0.44 3.07 -7.62
CA PHE A 505 1.19 4.32 -7.77
C PHE A 505 2.68 4.09 -7.44
N PHE A 506 3.54 4.37 -8.42
CA PHE A 506 4.99 4.27 -8.30
C PHE A 506 5.62 5.64 -8.06
N ILE A 507 6.70 5.67 -7.27
CA ILE A 507 7.60 6.81 -7.24
C ILE A 507 8.85 6.40 -8.04
N GLU A 508 9.05 7.03 -9.20
CA GLU A 508 10.11 6.66 -10.12
C GLU A 508 10.61 7.89 -10.91
N ASN A 509 11.64 7.74 -11.71
CA ASN A 509 12.02 8.75 -12.68
C ASN A 509 11.21 8.55 -13.98
N GLU A 510 10.94 9.65 -14.70
CA GLU A 510 10.10 9.66 -15.91
C GLU A 510 10.57 8.63 -16.97
N ASP A 511 11.87 8.44 -17.10
CA ASP A 511 12.48 7.53 -18.09
C ASP A 511 12.50 6.05 -17.66
N SER A 512 12.04 5.71 -16.46
CA SER A 512 12.12 4.34 -15.93
C SER A 512 11.25 3.36 -16.73
N GLY A 513 10.06 3.80 -17.14
CA GLY A 513 9.09 2.98 -17.87
C GLY A 513 8.53 1.79 -17.09
N LEU A 514 8.79 1.72 -15.77
CA LEU A 514 8.35 0.62 -14.91
C LEU A 514 6.82 0.56 -14.80
N SER A 515 6.18 1.70 -14.53
CA SER A 515 4.72 1.83 -14.46
C SER A 515 4.04 1.35 -15.74
N TYR A 516 4.60 1.69 -16.91
CA TYR A 516 4.10 1.20 -18.20
C TYR A 516 4.25 -0.32 -18.35
N GLN A 517 5.40 -0.89 -17.97
CA GLN A 517 5.63 -2.33 -18.03
C GLN A 517 4.69 -3.09 -17.10
N TYR A 518 4.46 -2.57 -15.88
CA TYR A 518 3.50 -3.15 -14.93
C TYR A 518 2.07 -3.07 -15.49
N ALA A 519 1.64 -1.92 -16.00
CA ALA A 519 0.33 -1.73 -16.61
C ALA A 519 0.09 -2.72 -17.77
N LYS A 520 1.05 -2.87 -18.68
CA LYS A 520 0.99 -3.83 -19.76
C LYS A 520 0.83 -5.26 -19.26
N SER A 521 1.55 -5.62 -18.19
CA SER A 521 1.48 -6.94 -17.58
C SER A 521 0.11 -7.26 -16.98
N LEU A 522 -0.67 -6.26 -16.54
CA LEU A 522 -2.03 -6.49 -16.06
C LEU A 522 -2.95 -7.06 -17.15
N ILE A 523 -2.79 -6.58 -18.40
CA ILE A 523 -3.53 -7.12 -19.55
C ILE A 523 -2.99 -8.51 -19.92
N GLU A 524 -1.67 -8.65 -20.03
CA GLU A 524 -1.01 -9.90 -20.39
C GLU A 524 -1.27 -11.05 -19.40
N ARG A 525 -1.55 -10.73 -18.13
CA ARG A 525 -1.89 -11.67 -17.06
C ARG A 525 -3.40 -11.83 -16.86
N ASP A 526 -4.23 -11.29 -17.76
CA ASP A 526 -5.68 -11.34 -17.67
C ASP A 526 -6.26 -10.69 -16.39
N ARG A 527 -5.60 -9.62 -15.88
CA ARG A 527 -6.05 -8.88 -14.70
C ARG A 527 -6.88 -7.65 -15.04
N ALA A 528 -6.71 -7.11 -16.23
CA ALA A 528 -7.46 -5.96 -16.75
C ALA A 528 -7.71 -6.10 -18.26
N ASP A 529 -8.76 -5.47 -18.77
CA ASP A 529 -9.04 -5.33 -20.19
C ASP A 529 -8.74 -3.92 -20.70
N ALA A 530 -8.72 -2.92 -19.80
CA ALA A 530 -8.21 -1.59 -20.09
C ALA A 530 -7.41 -1.04 -18.91
N VAL A 531 -6.30 -0.36 -19.20
CA VAL A 531 -5.43 0.27 -18.23
C VAL A 531 -5.10 1.69 -18.67
N ILE A 532 -5.42 2.68 -17.84
CA ILE A 532 -4.85 4.03 -17.96
C ILE A 532 -3.50 4.00 -17.25
N CYS A 533 -2.41 4.38 -17.91
CA CYS A 533 -1.10 4.41 -17.29
C CYS A 533 -0.30 5.62 -17.74
N GLY A 534 0.69 6.01 -16.94
CA GLY A 534 1.64 7.05 -17.32
C GLY A 534 2.13 7.90 -16.19
N TRP A 535 2.69 9.04 -16.58
CA TRP A 535 3.34 10.01 -15.72
C TRP A 535 2.38 11.13 -15.30
N CYS A 536 2.38 11.48 -14.02
CA CYS A 536 1.55 12.56 -13.47
C CYS A 536 2.33 13.36 -12.43
N GLU A 537 3.10 14.34 -12.90
CA GLU A 537 3.93 15.21 -12.05
C GLU A 537 3.30 16.60 -11.90
N TYR A 538 3.31 17.12 -10.68
CA TYR A 538 3.00 18.50 -10.36
C TYR A 538 3.76 18.97 -9.13
N LEU A 539 4.52 20.04 -9.24
CA LEU A 539 5.23 20.65 -8.12
C LEU A 539 5.41 22.16 -8.34
N LYS A 540 4.97 22.98 -7.37
CA LYS A 540 5.16 24.45 -7.37
C LYS A 540 4.78 25.11 -8.70
N GLY A 541 3.60 24.80 -9.25
CA GLY A 541 3.07 25.38 -10.48
C GLY A 541 3.65 24.82 -11.78
N LYS A 542 4.55 23.86 -11.71
CA LYS A 542 5.06 23.12 -12.88
C LYS A 542 4.37 21.78 -12.98
N TRP A 543 3.95 21.41 -14.17
CA TRP A 543 3.28 20.13 -14.42
C TRP A 543 3.86 19.41 -15.63
N ASN A 544 3.81 18.09 -15.58
CA ASN A 544 4.13 17.22 -16.70
C ASN A 544 3.22 15.98 -16.57
N VAL A 545 2.20 15.87 -17.42
CA VAL A 545 1.24 14.77 -17.37
C VAL A 545 1.17 14.14 -18.75
N ASN A 546 1.61 12.88 -18.83
CA ASN A 546 1.64 12.08 -20.05
C ASN A 546 1.01 10.71 -19.76
N ILE A 547 -0.17 10.48 -20.29
CA ILE A 547 -0.94 9.26 -20.00
C ILE A 547 -1.34 8.53 -21.28
N LYS A 548 -1.46 7.22 -21.18
CA LYS A 548 -1.82 6.30 -22.23
C LYS A 548 -2.96 5.41 -21.79
N MET A 549 -3.74 4.95 -22.75
CA MET A 549 -4.68 3.86 -22.55
C MET A 549 -4.17 2.62 -23.28
N LEU A 550 -4.05 1.55 -22.53
CA LEU A 550 -3.81 0.21 -23.06
C LEU A 550 -5.13 -0.55 -23.04
N LYS A 551 -5.40 -1.30 -24.10
CA LYS A 551 -6.51 -2.26 -24.18
C LYS A 551 -6.03 -3.63 -24.62
N ARG A 552 -6.88 -4.62 -24.33
CA ARG A 552 -6.70 -6.02 -24.75
C ARG A 552 -6.87 -6.18 -26.24
#